data_754dbdaf44ce69c74c69b3f00b8c9228
#
_entry.id   754dbdaf44ce69c74c69b3f00b8c9228
#
_cell.length_a   1.000
_cell.length_b   1.000
_cell.length_c   1.000
_cell.angle_alpha   90.00
_cell.angle_beta   90.00
_cell.angle_gamma   90.00
#
_symmetry.space_group_name_H-M   'P 1'
#
loop_
_entity.id
_entity.type
_entity.pdbx_description
1 polymer ?
#
loop_
_entity_poly.entity_id
_entity_poly.type
_entity_poly.pdbx_seq_one_letter_code
_entity_poly.pdbx_strand_id
1 'polypeptide(L)'
;MRLEIHPDVCTGCRICETFCSFHHERVVWPARARIRVIAESDDGPFRPNHCRQCDDAPCAAACPVAAIAQDARTGAWVIDADTCIGCGACVEACPYGAMFFADDRNVAYKCDLCGGAPECAAMCPTGAVVRVAN
;
A
#
# COMPACT_ATOMS: atom_id res chain seq x y z
N MET A 1 -7.10 -3.86 11.93
CA MET A 1 -6.35 -2.61 11.67
C MET A 1 -6.44 -2.26 10.19
N ARG A 2 -6.64 -1.01 9.91
CA ARG A 2 -6.68 -0.50 8.53
C ARG A 2 -6.28 0.97 8.52
N LEU A 3 -6.05 1.51 7.33
CA LEU A 3 -5.87 2.94 7.13
C LEU A 3 -7.18 3.56 6.68
N GLU A 4 -7.47 4.74 7.18
CA GLU A 4 -8.59 5.57 6.77
C GLU A 4 -8.05 6.83 6.13
N ILE A 5 -8.64 7.23 5.00
CA ILE A 5 -8.18 8.36 4.22
C ILE A 5 -9.20 9.49 4.31
N HIS A 6 -8.72 10.69 4.59
CA HIS A 6 -9.51 11.93 4.59
C HIS A 6 -8.95 12.85 3.50
N PRO A 7 -9.41 12.70 2.25
CA PRO A 7 -8.83 13.45 1.13
C PRO A 7 -9.05 14.96 1.21
N ASP A 8 -10.07 15.39 1.93
CA ASP A 8 -10.39 16.80 2.11
C ASP A 8 -9.31 17.60 2.85
N VAL A 9 -8.44 16.92 3.62
CA VAL A 9 -7.34 17.57 4.33
C VAL A 9 -5.97 17.23 3.76
N CYS A 10 -5.91 16.45 2.69
CA CYS A 10 -4.65 16.10 2.01
C CYS A 10 -4.13 17.30 1.23
N THR A 11 -2.87 17.67 1.46
CA THR A 11 -2.22 18.80 0.78
C THR A 11 -1.30 18.41 -0.37
N GLY A 12 -1.15 17.09 -0.62
CA GLY A 12 -0.26 16.60 -1.67
C GLY A 12 1.23 16.71 -1.34
N CYS A 13 1.58 16.84 -0.06
CA CYS A 13 2.98 16.98 0.37
C CYS A 13 3.82 15.72 0.14
N ARG A 14 3.18 14.56 0.00
CA ARG A 14 3.81 13.26 -0.28
C ARG A 14 4.78 12.77 0.80
N ILE A 15 4.64 13.25 2.02
CA ILE A 15 5.41 12.77 3.17
C ILE A 15 5.12 11.27 3.41
N CYS A 16 3.87 10.86 3.23
CA CYS A 16 3.48 9.45 3.34
C CYS A 16 4.26 8.56 2.38
N GLU A 17 4.44 9.00 1.13
CA GLU A 17 5.21 8.26 0.13
C GLU A 17 6.69 8.17 0.51
N THR A 18 7.24 9.27 1.01
CA THR A 18 8.63 9.33 1.45
C THR A 18 8.92 8.33 2.55
N PHE A 19 8.13 8.35 3.62
CA PHE A 19 8.34 7.45 4.76
C PHE A 19 7.98 6.01 4.45
N CYS A 20 6.96 5.77 3.63
CA CYS A 20 6.61 4.43 3.19
C CYS A 20 7.75 3.79 2.42
N SER A 21 8.34 4.51 1.45
CA SER A 21 9.44 4.00 0.67
C SER A 21 10.68 3.76 1.54
N PHE A 22 10.99 4.67 2.44
CA PHE A 22 12.14 4.52 3.34
C PHE A 22 11.97 3.30 4.27
N HIS A 23 10.78 3.09 4.81
CA HIS A 23 10.51 1.95 5.69
C HIS A 23 10.75 0.61 4.98
N HIS A 24 10.31 0.50 3.73
CA HIS A 24 10.35 -0.77 3.01
C HIS A 24 11.64 -0.98 2.20
N GLU A 25 12.21 0.10 1.65
CA GLU A 25 13.37 0.02 0.76
C GLU A 25 14.67 0.50 1.39
N ARG A 26 14.61 1.12 2.58
CA ARG A 26 15.75 1.71 3.31
C ARG A 26 16.42 2.86 2.58
N VAL A 27 15.79 3.36 1.54
CA VAL A 27 16.15 4.60 0.84
C VAL A 27 14.85 5.36 0.53
N VAL A 28 14.96 6.68 0.35
CA VAL A 28 13.82 7.48 -0.10
C VAL A 28 13.66 7.24 -1.60
N TRP A 29 12.60 6.51 -1.95
CA TRP A 29 12.32 6.11 -3.33
C TRP A 29 10.81 6.15 -3.58
N PRO A 30 10.22 7.36 -3.75
CA PRO A 30 8.76 7.50 -3.81
C PRO A 30 8.07 6.62 -4.87
N ALA A 31 8.74 6.34 -5.98
CA ALA A 31 8.19 5.46 -7.01
C ALA A 31 7.96 4.02 -6.50
N ARG A 32 8.57 3.65 -5.39
CA ARG A 32 8.43 2.34 -4.77
C ARG A 32 7.50 2.38 -3.53
N ALA A 33 6.90 3.52 -3.23
CA ALA A 33 5.96 3.65 -2.13
C ALA A 33 4.72 2.80 -2.36
N ARG A 34 4.17 2.28 -1.27
CA ARG A 34 2.97 1.44 -1.27
C ARG A 34 1.69 2.22 -0.97
N ILE A 35 1.83 3.48 -0.63
CA ILE A 35 0.77 4.49 -0.64
C ILE A 35 1.17 5.55 -1.66
N ARG A 36 0.23 6.02 -2.47
CA ARG A 36 0.53 6.97 -3.54
C ARG A 36 -0.53 8.05 -3.58
N VAL A 37 -0.08 9.29 -3.59
CA VAL A 37 -0.98 10.44 -3.68
C VAL A 37 -1.37 10.63 -5.14
N ILE A 38 -2.66 10.56 -5.40
CA ILE A 38 -3.23 10.78 -6.73
C ILE A 38 -3.72 12.22 -6.78
N ALA A 39 -3.28 12.97 -7.79
CA ALA A 39 -3.68 14.35 -8.03
C ALA A 39 -4.50 14.43 -9.31
N GLU A 40 -5.65 15.08 -9.27
CA GLU A 40 -6.46 15.31 -10.47
C GLU A 40 -5.85 16.40 -11.35
N SER A 41 -5.13 17.36 -10.71
CA SER A 41 -4.36 18.40 -11.38
C SER A 41 -3.21 18.81 -10.47
N ASP A 42 -2.32 19.70 -10.93
CA ASP A 42 -1.19 20.19 -10.14
C ASP A 42 -1.63 20.85 -8.83
N ASP A 43 -2.82 21.46 -8.82
CA ASP A 43 -3.38 22.14 -7.67
C ASP A 43 -4.32 21.27 -6.83
N GLY A 44 -4.48 20.00 -7.20
CA GLY A 44 -5.37 19.07 -6.53
C GLY A 44 -6.74 18.98 -7.19
N PRO A 45 -7.72 18.35 -6.55
CA PRO A 45 -7.61 17.72 -5.23
C PRO A 45 -6.65 16.52 -5.20
N PHE A 46 -6.12 16.26 -4.02
CA PHE A 46 -5.17 15.16 -3.78
C PHE A 46 -5.84 14.07 -2.96
N ARG A 47 -5.54 12.80 -3.29
CA ARG A 47 -6.10 11.66 -2.57
C ARG A 47 -5.04 10.57 -2.41
N PRO A 48 -4.62 10.25 -1.18
CA PRO A 48 -3.78 9.10 -0.95
C PRO A 48 -4.51 7.81 -1.32
N ASN A 49 -3.86 6.95 -2.09
CA ASN A 49 -4.40 5.65 -2.48
C ASN A 49 -3.50 4.53 -1.93
N HIS A 50 -4.12 3.53 -1.33
CA HIS A 50 -3.41 2.42 -0.69
C HIS A 50 -4.25 1.15 -0.74
N CYS A 51 -3.66 0.01 -0.37
CA CYS A 51 -4.38 -1.25 -0.25
C CYS A 51 -5.50 -1.14 0.78
N ARG A 52 -6.68 -1.61 0.42
CA ARG A 52 -7.88 -1.57 1.27
C ARG A 52 -7.93 -2.72 2.27
N GLN A 53 -7.00 -3.66 2.23
CA GLN A 53 -7.00 -4.86 3.08
C GLN A 53 -8.37 -5.56 3.01
N CYS A 54 -8.83 -5.86 1.81
CA CYS A 54 -10.18 -6.36 1.53
C CYS A 54 -10.47 -7.67 2.26
N ASP A 55 -11.69 -7.85 2.74
CA ASP A 55 -12.09 -9.10 3.39
C ASP A 55 -12.03 -10.29 2.43
N ASP A 56 -12.45 -10.08 1.19
CA ASP A 56 -12.46 -11.11 0.14
C ASP A 56 -11.20 -11.17 -0.71
N ALA A 57 -10.29 -10.22 -0.55
CA ALA A 57 -8.97 -10.12 -1.17
C ALA A 57 -8.88 -10.71 -2.59
N PRO A 58 -9.35 -10.00 -3.63
CA PRO A 58 -9.28 -10.51 -5.02
C PRO A 58 -7.86 -10.87 -5.44
N CYS A 59 -6.86 -10.14 -4.92
CA CYS A 59 -5.44 -10.40 -5.21
C CYS A 59 -5.00 -11.77 -4.70
N ALA A 60 -5.41 -12.13 -3.48
CA ALA A 60 -5.07 -13.43 -2.90
C ALA A 60 -5.76 -14.55 -3.68
N ALA A 61 -7.01 -14.34 -4.08
CA ALA A 61 -7.75 -15.32 -4.87
C ALA A 61 -7.13 -15.53 -6.25
N ALA A 62 -6.52 -14.50 -6.82
CA ALA A 62 -5.88 -14.57 -8.14
C ALA A 62 -4.48 -15.18 -8.11
N CYS A 63 -3.85 -15.28 -6.95
CA CYS A 63 -2.47 -15.76 -6.83
C CYS A 63 -2.40 -17.28 -7.03
N PRO A 64 -1.72 -17.76 -8.09
CA PRO A 64 -1.69 -19.21 -8.39
C PRO A 64 -0.80 -20.02 -7.44
N VAL A 65 0.06 -19.37 -6.66
CA VAL A 65 1.00 -20.04 -5.74
C VAL A 65 0.72 -19.72 -4.28
N ALA A 66 -0.39 -19.07 -3.98
CA ALA A 66 -0.81 -18.71 -2.63
C ALA A 66 0.27 -17.90 -1.88
N ALA A 67 0.92 -16.97 -2.58
CA ALA A 67 1.96 -16.12 -2.00
C ALA A 67 1.38 -14.98 -1.15
N ILE A 68 0.07 -14.75 -1.22
CA ILE A 68 -0.61 -13.65 -0.51
C ILE A 68 -1.45 -14.27 0.60
N ALA A 69 -1.11 -13.94 1.84
CA ALA A 69 -1.78 -14.47 3.02
C ALA A 69 -2.01 -13.36 4.03
N GLN A 70 -2.96 -13.58 4.92
CA GLN A 70 -3.30 -12.62 5.95
C GLN A 70 -2.42 -12.83 7.18
N ASP A 71 -1.80 -11.75 7.66
CA ASP A 71 -1.03 -11.77 8.89
C ASP A 71 -2.01 -11.85 10.06
N ALA A 72 -1.87 -12.89 10.90
CA ALA A 72 -2.78 -13.12 12.02
C ALA A 72 -2.71 -12.01 13.07
N ARG A 73 -1.56 -11.34 13.19
CA ARG A 73 -1.34 -10.30 14.20
C ARG A 73 -1.96 -8.96 13.80
N THR A 74 -1.79 -8.56 12.54
CA THR A 74 -2.24 -7.25 12.08
C THR A 74 -3.54 -7.31 11.28
N GLY A 75 -3.87 -8.47 10.74
CA GLY A 75 -4.98 -8.63 9.79
C GLY A 75 -4.64 -8.17 8.38
N ALA A 76 -3.44 -7.70 8.15
CA ALA A 76 -3.02 -7.22 6.83
C ALA A 76 -2.76 -8.39 5.89
N TRP A 77 -3.13 -8.22 4.61
CA TRP A 77 -2.70 -9.14 3.56
C TRP A 77 -1.27 -8.82 3.18
N VAL A 78 -0.40 -9.81 3.21
CA VAL A 78 1.03 -9.66 2.94
C VAL A 78 1.45 -10.62 1.84
N ILE A 79 2.48 -10.23 1.09
CA ILE A 79 3.04 -11.03 0.01
C ILE A 79 4.33 -11.66 0.52
N ASP A 80 4.42 -12.99 0.39
CA ASP A 80 5.67 -13.71 0.62
C ASP A 80 6.50 -13.61 -0.66
N ALA A 81 7.54 -12.79 -0.62
CA ALA A 81 8.38 -12.52 -1.78
C ALA A 81 9.11 -13.78 -2.27
N ASP A 82 9.41 -14.70 -1.37
CA ASP A 82 10.10 -15.94 -1.72
C ASP A 82 9.18 -16.92 -2.47
N THR A 83 7.88 -16.87 -2.20
CA THR A 83 6.89 -17.71 -2.86
C THR A 83 6.39 -17.13 -4.18
N CYS A 84 6.37 -15.79 -4.28
CA CYS A 84 5.86 -15.08 -5.46
C CYS A 84 6.66 -15.43 -6.72
N ILE A 85 5.96 -15.80 -7.80
CA ILE A 85 6.59 -16.17 -9.08
C ILE A 85 6.63 -15.03 -10.10
N GLY A 86 6.12 -13.86 -9.75
CA GLY A 86 6.17 -12.69 -10.64
C GLY A 86 5.17 -12.74 -11.80
N CYS A 87 4.05 -13.44 -11.64
CA CYS A 87 3.08 -13.59 -12.73
C CYS A 87 2.23 -12.32 -12.97
N GLY A 88 2.11 -11.44 -11.97
CA GLY A 88 1.37 -10.19 -12.10
C GLY A 88 -0.14 -10.31 -12.03
N ALA A 89 -0.70 -11.50 -11.80
CA ALA A 89 -2.14 -11.71 -11.76
C ALA A 89 -2.83 -10.88 -10.67
N CYS A 90 -2.16 -10.72 -9.52
CA CYS A 90 -2.68 -9.91 -8.41
C CYS A 90 -2.77 -8.43 -8.75
N VAL A 91 -1.85 -7.92 -9.54
CA VAL A 91 -1.84 -6.52 -9.97
C VAL A 91 -3.09 -6.21 -10.79
N GLU A 92 -3.44 -7.09 -11.72
CA GLU A 92 -4.64 -6.96 -12.55
C GLU A 92 -5.91 -7.15 -11.74
N ALA A 93 -5.89 -7.99 -10.71
CA ALA A 93 -7.06 -8.32 -9.91
C ALA A 93 -7.46 -7.20 -8.95
N CYS A 94 -6.55 -6.30 -8.58
CA CYS A 94 -6.86 -5.25 -7.61
C CYS A 94 -7.73 -4.16 -8.25
N PRO A 95 -8.98 -3.95 -7.75
CA PRO A 95 -9.86 -2.94 -8.34
C PRO A 95 -9.47 -1.50 -7.97
N TYR A 96 -8.55 -1.33 -7.03
CA TYR A 96 -8.16 -0.01 -6.51
C TYR A 96 -6.81 0.46 -7.04
N GLY A 97 -6.13 -0.35 -7.87
CA GLY A 97 -4.79 -0.01 -8.34
C GLY A 97 -3.76 0.10 -7.21
N ALA A 98 -3.93 -0.69 -6.17
CA ALA A 98 -3.11 -0.63 -4.95
C ALA A 98 -2.14 -1.80 -4.83
N MET A 99 -1.99 -2.58 -5.87
CA MET A 99 -1.00 -3.65 -5.99
C MET A 99 0.01 -3.24 -7.04
N PHE A 100 1.29 -3.37 -6.74
CA PHE A 100 2.37 -2.89 -7.59
C PHE A 100 3.31 -4.04 -7.95
N PHE A 101 4.15 -3.82 -8.95
CA PHE A 101 5.10 -4.83 -9.39
C PHE A 101 6.51 -4.25 -9.46
N ALA A 102 7.47 -4.96 -8.87
CA ALA A 102 8.89 -4.60 -8.88
C ALA A 102 9.60 -5.39 -9.98
N ASP A 103 9.84 -4.77 -11.13
CA ASP A 103 10.47 -5.42 -12.27
C ASP A 103 11.90 -5.89 -11.95
N ASP A 104 12.62 -5.12 -11.14
CA ASP A 104 14.00 -5.45 -10.77
C ASP A 104 14.10 -6.69 -9.86
N ARG A 105 13.02 -7.01 -9.13
CA ARG A 105 12.97 -8.16 -8.22
C ARG A 105 12.03 -9.27 -8.70
N ASN A 106 11.26 -8.99 -9.75
CA ASN A 106 10.25 -9.89 -10.31
C ASN A 106 9.24 -10.36 -9.25
N VAL A 107 8.74 -9.41 -8.43
CA VAL A 107 7.83 -9.69 -7.33
C VAL A 107 6.81 -8.57 -7.21
N ALA A 108 5.57 -8.93 -6.87
CA ALA A 108 4.52 -7.96 -6.54
C ALA A 108 4.74 -7.43 -5.11
N TYR A 109 4.28 -6.21 -4.86
CA TYR A 109 4.34 -5.63 -3.52
C TYR A 109 3.11 -4.75 -3.27
N LYS A 110 2.75 -4.61 -2.00
CA LYS A 110 1.58 -3.83 -1.58
C LYS A 110 1.75 -3.37 -0.13
N CYS A 111 0.86 -2.50 0.31
CA CYS A 111 0.82 -2.06 1.71
C CYS A 111 0.60 -3.27 2.64
N ASP A 112 1.46 -3.39 3.65
CA ASP A 112 1.40 -4.41 4.69
C ASP A 112 1.15 -3.81 6.07
N LEU A 113 0.70 -2.55 6.14
CA LEU A 113 0.51 -1.77 7.36
C LEU A 113 1.80 -1.63 8.18
N CYS A 114 2.96 -1.75 7.53
CA CYS A 114 4.29 -1.64 8.16
C CYS A 114 4.43 -2.55 9.39
N GLY A 115 3.83 -3.74 9.33
CA GLY A 115 3.86 -4.68 10.44
C GLY A 115 3.02 -4.29 11.64
N GLY A 116 2.13 -3.31 11.49
CA GLY A 116 1.22 -2.88 12.55
C GLY A 116 1.43 -1.45 13.02
N ALA A 117 2.48 -0.78 12.54
CA ALA A 117 2.80 0.61 12.91
C ALA A 117 2.99 1.44 11.62
N PRO A 118 1.91 1.79 10.91
CA PRO A 118 2.00 2.46 9.62
C PRO A 118 2.73 3.80 9.70
N GLU A 119 3.84 3.93 8.99
CA GLU A 119 4.65 5.15 8.97
C GLU A 119 3.89 6.33 8.34
N CYS A 120 3.13 6.06 7.28
CA CYS A 120 2.36 7.09 6.59
C CYS A 120 1.36 7.77 7.53
N ALA A 121 0.67 6.99 8.37
CA ALA A 121 -0.28 7.53 9.33
C ALA A 121 0.43 8.31 10.44
N ALA A 122 1.58 7.80 10.91
CA ALA A 122 2.35 8.45 11.97
C ALA A 122 2.90 9.81 11.52
N MET A 123 3.27 9.93 10.23
CA MET A 123 3.98 11.09 9.72
C MET A 123 3.10 12.08 8.96
N CYS A 124 1.83 11.75 8.69
CA CYS A 124 0.94 12.66 7.97
C CYS A 124 0.66 13.91 8.80
N PRO A 125 1.06 15.11 8.32
CA PRO A 125 0.94 16.33 9.13
C PRO A 125 -0.49 16.87 9.24
N THR A 126 -1.38 16.47 8.32
CA THR A 126 -2.75 16.99 8.27
C THR A 126 -3.80 16.00 8.78
N GLY A 127 -3.41 14.77 9.05
CA GLY A 127 -4.37 13.73 9.42
C GLY A 127 -5.17 13.18 8.24
N ALA A 128 -4.66 13.33 7.02
CA ALA A 128 -5.29 12.76 5.82
C ALA A 128 -5.19 11.24 5.80
N VAL A 129 -4.18 10.68 6.45
CA VAL A 129 -3.96 9.23 6.58
C VAL A 129 -3.98 8.90 8.06
N VAL A 130 -4.91 8.06 8.48
CA VAL A 130 -5.11 7.72 9.89
C VAL A 130 -5.17 6.19 10.05
N ARG A 131 -4.50 5.70 11.07
CA ARG A 131 -4.62 4.29 11.46
C ARG A 131 -5.86 4.12 12.32
N VAL A 132 -6.72 3.17 11.99
CA VAL A 132 -7.91 2.87 12.78
C VAL A 132 -7.94 1.38 13.12
N ALA A 133 -8.54 1.04 14.27
CA ALA A 133 -8.79 -0.33 14.65
C ALA A 133 -9.98 -0.88 13.85
N ASN A 134 -10.00 -2.19 13.67
CA ASN A 134 -11.14 -2.84 13.03
C ASN A 134 -12.38 -2.81 13.92
#